data_5e8695f5265f8863f348b8fcbd8e2bc9
#
_entry.id   5e8695f5265f8863f348b8fcbd8e2bc9
#
_cell.length_a   1.000
_cell.length_b   1.000
_cell.length_c   1.000
_cell.angle_alpha   90.00
_cell.angle_beta   90.00
_cell.angle_gamma   90.00
#
_symmetry.space_group_name_H-M   'P 1'
#
loop_
_entity.id
_entity.type
_entity.pdbx_description
1 polymer ?
#
loop_
_entity_poly.entity_id
_entity_poly.type
_entity_poly.pdbx_seq_one_letter_code
_entity_poly.pdbx_strand_id
1 'polypeptide(L)'
;MNLYIQIKDGQPINHPAFEDNLLQAFGGIPSNWEPFTRIEMPTPTVYQVFDSQESTYQKVNGIWTDVWALRDMTDAEKTAKQQSVKDAWNSKPRPNLTAWTFDEVTCSYVPPIPMPTDGQQYFWQGTTNTWQIRPPYPSDGKDYKLDIATATWVVVTPTPGA
;
A
#
# COMPACT_ATOMS: atom_id res chain seq x y z
N MET A 1 17.95 19.05 9.22
CA MET A 1 17.76 20.04 8.14
C MET A 1 16.45 20.73 8.40
N ASN A 2 16.46 22.06 8.58
CA ASN A 2 15.28 22.83 8.93
C ASN A 2 14.46 23.15 7.68
N LEU A 3 13.14 23.23 7.83
CA LEU A 3 12.21 23.66 6.78
C LEU A 3 11.55 24.97 7.17
N TYR A 4 11.24 25.77 6.19
CA TYR A 4 10.53 27.03 6.31
C TYR A 4 9.46 27.13 5.24
N ILE A 5 8.33 27.80 5.56
CA ILE A 5 7.26 28.07 4.60
C ILE A 5 7.07 29.58 4.45
N GLN A 6 6.84 30.02 3.23
CA GLN A 6 6.63 31.42 2.94
C GLN A 6 5.22 31.85 3.36
N ILE A 7 5.13 32.99 4.06
CA ILE A 7 3.87 33.55 4.54
C ILE A 7 3.57 34.85 3.80
N LYS A 8 2.33 34.98 3.32
CA LYS A 8 1.79 36.20 2.75
C LYS A 8 0.39 36.42 3.32
N ASP A 9 0.13 37.60 3.82
CA ASP A 9 -1.17 38.00 4.43
C ASP A 9 -1.61 37.02 5.53
N GLY A 10 -0.65 36.50 6.31
CA GLY A 10 -0.90 35.55 7.40
C GLY A 10 -1.20 34.11 6.95
N GLN A 11 -1.10 33.82 5.66
CA GLN A 11 -1.34 32.48 5.09
C GLN A 11 -0.09 31.92 4.42
N PRO A 12 0.11 30.59 4.49
CA PRO A 12 1.20 29.94 3.79
C PRO A 12 0.95 29.98 2.28
N ILE A 13 2.01 30.28 1.55
CA ILE A 13 2.03 30.23 0.09
C ILE A 13 3.16 29.32 -0.37
N ASN A 14 2.98 28.65 -1.50
CA ASN A 14 3.95 27.71 -2.06
C ASN A 14 4.22 26.50 -1.16
N HIS A 15 5.27 25.74 -1.50
CA HIS A 15 5.74 24.59 -0.72
C HIS A 15 6.87 25.01 0.24
N PRO A 16 7.03 24.30 1.37
CA PRO A 16 8.16 24.53 2.26
C PRO A 16 9.50 24.33 1.55
N ALA A 17 10.50 25.16 1.91
CA ALA A 17 11.85 25.10 1.41
C ALA A 17 12.85 24.75 2.52
N PHE A 18 13.95 24.12 2.16
CA PHE A 18 15.04 23.88 3.07
C PHE A 18 15.78 25.18 3.41
N GLU A 19 16.24 25.28 4.65
CA GLU A 19 17.06 26.40 5.14
C GLU A 19 18.24 26.71 4.21
N ASP A 20 18.99 25.68 3.79
CA ASP A 20 20.15 25.82 2.91
C ASP A 20 19.79 26.47 1.56
N ASN A 21 18.62 26.16 1.02
CA ASN A 21 18.15 26.78 -0.22
C ASN A 21 17.85 28.27 -0.03
N LEU A 22 17.30 28.63 1.13
CA LEU A 22 17.01 30.04 1.44
C LEU A 22 18.31 30.82 1.71
N LEU A 23 19.25 30.23 2.42
CA LEU A 23 20.57 30.83 2.64
C LEU A 23 21.32 31.05 1.32
N GLN A 24 21.26 30.10 0.41
CA GLN A 24 21.89 30.23 -0.91
C GLN A 24 21.21 31.30 -1.77
N ALA A 25 19.87 31.35 -1.75
CA ALA A 25 19.11 32.26 -2.61
C ALA A 25 19.09 33.71 -2.10
N PHE A 26 19.05 33.89 -0.76
CA PHE A 26 18.78 35.19 -0.14
C PHE A 26 19.88 35.65 0.83
N GLY A 27 20.90 34.83 1.10
CA GLY A 27 21.92 35.13 2.09
C GLY A 27 21.46 35.04 3.55
N GLY A 28 20.23 34.60 3.80
CA GLY A 28 19.59 34.48 5.11
C GLY A 28 18.15 33.98 4.99
N ILE A 29 17.48 33.76 6.12
CA ILE A 29 16.04 33.46 6.13
C ILE A 29 15.25 34.75 6.04
N PRO A 30 14.49 35.01 4.94
CA PRO A 30 13.71 36.22 4.82
C PRO A 30 12.60 36.30 5.92
N SER A 31 12.26 37.51 6.35
CA SER A 31 11.32 37.75 7.47
C SER A 31 9.89 37.24 7.25
N ASN A 32 9.53 36.95 5.98
CA ASN A 32 8.25 36.38 5.61
C ASN A 32 8.29 34.85 5.45
N TRP A 33 9.35 34.19 5.98
CA TRP A 33 9.44 32.75 6.07
C TRP A 33 9.38 32.32 7.53
N GLU A 34 8.50 31.40 7.85
CA GLU A 34 8.29 30.86 9.20
C GLU A 34 8.71 29.38 9.27
N PRO A 35 9.14 28.91 10.46
CA PRO A 35 9.51 27.51 10.66
C PRO A 35 8.38 26.56 10.26
N PHE A 36 8.76 25.46 9.64
CA PHE A 36 7.85 24.42 9.19
C PHE A 36 8.31 23.04 9.66
N THR A 37 7.38 22.21 10.10
CA THR A 37 7.63 20.80 10.44
C THR A 37 6.85 19.92 9.47
N ARG A 38 7.57 19.05 8.74
CA ARG A 38 6.98 18.08 7.85
C ARG A 38 6.28 16.98 8.65
N ILE A 39 5.01 16.73 8.34
CA ILE A 39 4.27 15.56 8.78
C ILE A 39 4.09 14.64 7.57
N GLU A 40 4.63 13.44 7.65
CA GLU A 40 4.50 12.47 6.58
C GLU A 40 3.04 12.07 6.36
N MET A 41 2.72 11.71 5.10
CA MET A 41 1.39 11.22 4.76
C MET A 41 1.08 9.95 5.58
N PRO A 42 0.00 9.92 6.37
CA PRO A 42 -0.36 8.72 7.11
C PRO A 42 -0.78 7.60 6.17
N THR A 43 -0.54 6.35 6.57
CA THR A 43 -1.03 5.19 5.81
C THR A 43 -2.51 4.97 6.13
N PRO A 44 -3.42 5.09 5.15
CA PRO A 44 -4.83 4.86 5.39
C PRO A 44 -5.10 3.38 5.71
N THR A 45 -6.06 3.13 6.58
CA THR A 45 -6.63 1.79 6.77
C THR A 45 -7.42 1.35 5.55
N VAL A 46 -7.88 0.09 5.54
CA VAL A 46 -8.63 -0.45 4.41
C VAL A 46 -9.88 0.37 4.06
N TYR A 47 -10.51 1.03 5.04
CA TYR A 47 -11.70 1.84 4.86
C TYR A 47 -11.50 3.32 5.13
N GLN A 48 -10.28 3.80 4.96
CA GLN A 48 -9.96 5.22 4.96
C GLN A 48 -9.57 5.71 3.57
N VAL A 49 -9.82 6.98 3.31
CA VAL A 49 -9.52 7.65 2.05
C VAL A 49 -9.07 9.07 2.30
N PHE A 50 -8.18 9.57 1.47
CA PHE A 50 -7.85 10.98 1.44
C PHE A 50 -8.84 11.74 0.54
N ASP A 51 -9.32 12.89 1.01
CA ASP A 51 -10.08 13.82 0.17
C ASP A 51 -9.19 14.53 -0.86
N SER A 52 -7.90 14.67 -0.54
CA SER A 52 -6.86 15.21 -1.44
C SER A 52 -5.57 14.43 -1.28
N GLN A 53 -4.83 14.26 -2.37
CA GLN A 53 -3.47 13.69 -2.36
C GLN A 53 -2.40 14.72 -1.92
N GLU A 54 -2.79 15.98 -1.76
CA GLU A 54 -1.93 17.05 -1.29
C GLU A 54 -2.29 17.45 0.14
N SER A 55 -1.27 17.68 0.97
CA SER A 55 -1.46 18.25 2.29
C SER A 55 -1.84 19.72 2.20
N THR A 56 -2.65 20.18 3.13
CA THR A 56 -2.80 21.59 3.44
C THR A 56 -1.87 21.96 4.59
N TYR A 57 -1.80 23.24 4.96
CA TYR A 57 -0.91 23.68 6.02
C TYR A 57 -1.69 24.33 7.15
N GLN A 58 -1.32 24.01 8.38
CA GLN A 58 -1.93 24.58 9.58
C GLN A 58 -0.86 24.91 10.63
N LYS A 59 -1.09 25.94 11.41
CA LYS A 59 -0.19 26.32 12.51
C LYS A 59 -0.59 25.58 13.79
N VAL A 60 0.30 24.70 14.26
CA VAL A 60 0.11 23.91 15.49
C VAL A 60 1.20 24.33 16.49
N ASN A 61 0.81 24.78 17.67
CA ASN A 61 1.74 25.28 18.69
C ASN A 61 2.73 26.34 18.17
N GLY A 62 2.27 27.20 17.24
CA GLY A 62 3.08 28.27 16.68
C GLY A 62 3.99 27.89 15.51
N ILE A 63 4.02 26.62 15.09
CA ILE A 63 4.82 26.11 13.97
C ILE A 63 3.89 25.62 12.86
N TRP A 64 4.19 25.95 11.61
CA TRP A 64 3.47 25.45 10.46
C TRP A 64 3.75 23.96 10.22
N THR A 65 2.74 23.20 9.86
CA THR A 65 2.86 21.75 9.63
C THR A 65 1.87 21.29 8.57
N ASP A 66 2.16 20.13 7.96
CA ASP A 66 1.23 19.47 7.05
C ASP A 66 -0.03 18.99 7.78
N VAL A 67 -1.16 19.10 7.10
CA VAL A 67 -2.44 18.50 7.50
C VAL A 67 -2.96 17.66 6.36
N TRP A 68 -3.20 16.39 6.62
CA TRP A 68 -3.72 15.42 5.66
C TRP A 68 -5.21 15.23 5.88
N ALA A 69 -6.01 15.43 4.83
CA ALA A 69 -7.46 15.23 4.89
C ALA A 69 -7.83 13.75 4.76
N LEU A 70 -7.45 12.95 5.76
CA LEU A 70 -7.78 11.52 5.87
C LEU A 70 -9.10 11.37 6.62
N ARG A 71 -10.06 10.65 6.02
CA ARG A 71 -11.35 10.34 6.63
C ARG A 71 -11.74 8.89 6.45
N ASP A 72 -12.68 8.43 7.24
CA ASP A 72 -13.34 7.15 7.02
C ASP A 72 -14.22 7.21 5.77
N MET A 73 -14.28 6.11 5.04
CA MET A 73 -15.21 5.94 3.93
C MET A 73 -16.64 5.96 4.42
N THR A 74 -17.53 6.56 3.66
CA THR A 74 -18.99 6.41 3.84
C THR A 74 -19.42 4.97 3.59
N ASP A 75 -20.61 4.59 4.06
CA ASP A 75 -21.14 3.24 3.82
C ASP A 75 -21.29 2.92 2.32
N ALA A 76 -21.61 3.92 1.50
CA ALA A 76 -21.67 3.76 0.05
C ALA A 76 -20.30 3.47 -0.56
N GLU A 77 -19.24 4.19 -0.12
CA GLU A 77 -17.87 3.96 -0.57
C GLU A 77 -17.34 2.60 -0.12
N LYS A 78 -17.62 2.19 1.13
CA LYS A 78 -17.28 0.84 1.63
C LYS A 78 -17.94 -0.24 0.79
N THR A 79 -19.25 -0.10 0.54
CA THR A 79 -20.02 -1.05 -0.29
C THR A 79 -19.45 -1.14 -1.70
N ALA A 80 -19.18 0.00 -2.33
CA ALA A 80 -18.60 0.03 -3.68
C ALA A 80 -17.21 -0.63 -3.73
N LYS A 81 -16.36 -0.37 -2.72
CA LYS A 81 -15.05 -0.99 -2.61
C LYS A 81 -15.14 -2.50 -2.44
N GLN A 82 -16.00 -2.99 -1.53
CA GLN A 82 -16.23 -4.42 -1.32
C GLN A 82 -16.74 -5.09 -2.60
N GLN A 83 -17.69 -4.45 -3.30
CA GLN A 83 -18.22 -4.97 -4.56
C GLN A 83 -17.12 -5.05 -5.63
N SER A 84 -16.30 -4.01 -5.77
CA SER A 84 -15.16 -4.01 -6.69
C SER A 84 -14.18 -5.17 -6.43
N VAL A 85 -13.90 -5.48 -5.16
CA VAL A 85 -13.04 -6.62 -4.80
C VAL A 85 -13.70 -7.96 -5.15
N LYS A 86 -15.00 -8.09 -4.87
CA LYS A 86 -15.78 -9.31 -5.22
C LYS A 86 -15.84 -9.51 -6.74
N ASP A 87 -16.04 -8.45 -7.51
CA ASP A 87 -16.07 -8.50 -8.98
C ASP A 87 -14.70 -8.87 -9.56
N ALA A 88 -13.64 -8.28 -9.04
CA ALA A 88 -12.27 -8.62 -9.43
C ALA A 88 -11.91 -10.07 -9.08
N TRP A 89 -12.39 -10.59 -7.96
CA TRP A 89 -12.23 -11.99 -7.59
C TRP A 89 -12.94 -12.92 -8.57
N ASN A 90 -14.19 -12.61 -8.91
CA ASN A 90 -15.04 -13.41 -9.78
C ASN A 90 -14.69 -13.29 -11.27
N SER A 91 -13.91 -12.29 -11.66
CA SER A 91 -13.54 -12.05 -13.07
C SER A 91 -12.63 -13.13 -13.68
N LYS A 92 -11.98 -13.95 -12.84
CA LYS A 92 -11.09 -15.03 -13.28
C LYS A 92 -11.38 -16.33 -12.52
N PRO A 93 -11.38 -17.48 -13.20
CA PRO A 93 -11.52 -18.78 -12.55
C PRO A 93 -10.42 -19.00 -11.51
N ARG A 94 -10.79 -19.43 -10.31
CA ARG A 94 -9.88 -19.72 -9.19
C ARG A 94 -10.18 -21.10 -8.59
N PRO A 95 -10.00 -22.18 -9.35
CA PRO A 95 -10.43 -23.54 -8.96
C PRO A 95 -9.79 -24.01 -7.64
N ASN A 96 -8.60 -23.51 -7.32
CA ASN A 96 -7.90 -23.87 -6.09
C ASN A 96 -8.29 -23.01 -4.89
N LEU A 97 -9.13 -22.01 -5.05
CA LEU A 97 -9.49 -21.05 -3.97
C LEU A 97 -10.99 -21.05 -3.68
N THR A 98 -11.71 -22.12 -4.02
CA THR A 98 -13.16 -22.20 -3.87
C THR A 98 -13.64 -22.16 -2.41
N ALA A 99 -12.80 -22.55 -1.46
CA ALA A 99 -13.09 -22.49 -0.04
C ALA A 99 -12.81 -21.11 0.60
N TRP A 100 -12.21 -20.17 -0.14
CA TRP A 100 -11.94 -18.84 0.38
C TRP A 100 -13.22 -18.02 0.48
N THR A 101 -13.38 -17.29 1.57
CA THR A 101 -14.56 -16.45 1.83
C THR A 101 -14.16 -14.98 1.89
N PHE A 102 -15.10 -14.12 1.51
CA PHE A 102 -14.87 -12.68 1.61
C PHE A 102 -14.98 -12.23 3.08
N ASP A 103 -13.93 -11.58 3.56
CA ASP A 103 -13.88 -10.95 4.87
C ASP A 103 -14.13 -9.44 4.72
N GLU A 104 -15.23 -8.97 5.29
CA GLU A 104 -15.62 -7.56 5.23
C GLU A 104 -14.71 -6.66 6.06
N VAL A 105 -14.07 -7.18 7.11
CA VAL A 105 -13.17 -6.38 7.96
C VAL A 105 -11.90 -6.00 7.22
N THR A 106 -11.31 -6.97 6.54
CA THR A 106 -10.08 -6.77 5.76
C THR A 106 -10.32 -6.41 4.30
N CYS A 107 -11.60 -6.42 3.86
CA CYS A 107 -12.01 -6.22 2.46
C CYS A 107 -11.23 -7.11 1.49
N SER A 108 -11.08 -8.38 1.83
CA SER A 108 -10.30 -9.34 1.04
C SER A 108 -10.88 -10.75 1.16
N TYR A 109 -10.52 -11.62 0.20
CA TYR A 109 -10.81 -13.05 0.36
C TYR A 109 -9.74 -13.70 1.23
N VAL A 110 -10.19 -14.47 2.21
CA VAL A 110 -9.34 -15.15 3.19
C VAL A 110 -9.57 -16.67 3.15
N PRO A 111 -8.52 -17.45 3.37
CA PRO A 111 -8.64 -18.90 3.48
C PRO A 111 -9.39 -19.29 4.76
N PRO A 112 -10.05 -20.45 4.80
CA PRO A 112 -10.74 -20.94 5.99
C PRO A 112 -9.77 -21.28 7.15
N ILE A 113 -8.50 -21.49 6.86
CA ILE A 113 -7.43 -21.77 7.81
C ILE A 113 -6.31 -20.75 7.60
N PRO A 114 -5.88 -20.00 8.63
CA PRO A 114 -4.80 -19.04 8.49
C PRO A 114 -3.49 -19.73 8.08
N MET A 115 -2.67 -19.00 7.30
CA MET A 115 -1.34 -19.49 6.92
C MET A 115 -0.45 -19.64 8.17
N PRO A 116 0.30 -20.74 8.31
CA PRO A 116 1.26 -20.89 9.40
C PRO A 116 2.32 -19.78 9.40
N THR A 117 2.77 -19.37 10.59
CA THR A 117 3.74 -18.27 10.79
C THR A 117 5.09 -18.76 11.32
N ASP A 118 5.46 -19.99 11.01
CA ASP A 118 6.70 -20.64 11.48
C ASP A 118 7.96 -20.30 10.64
N GLY A 119 7.80 -19.35 9.69
CA GLY A 119 8.90 -18.91 8.82
C GLY A 119 9.12 -19.78 7.58
N GLN A 120 8.36 -20.84 7.38
CA GLN A 120 8.43 -21.65 6.18
C GLN A 120 7.60 -21.05 5.05
N GLN A 121 7.90 -21.43 3.81
CA GLN A 121 7.09 -21.02 2.65
C GLN A 121 5.96 -22.01 2.41
N TYR A 122 4.74 -21.49 2.28
CA TYR A 122 3.55 -22.28 2.06
C TYR A 122 2.88 -21.93 0.73
N PHE A 123 2.10 -22.87 0.21
CA PHE A 123 1.10 -22.64 -0.83
C PHE A 123 -0.22 -23.30 -0.43
N TRP A 124 -1.32 -22.73 -0.93
CA TRP A 124 -2.66 -23.27 -0.67
C TRP A 124 -2.96 -24.44 -1.61
N GLN A 125 -3.34 -25.60 -1.04
CA GLN A 125 -3.80 -26.75 -1.79
C GLN A 125 -5.35 -26.79 -1.78
N GLY A 126 -5.96 -26.41 -2.90
CA GLY A 126 -7.40 -26.28 -3.02
C GLY A 126 -8.18 -27.59 -2.94
N THR A 127 -7.58 -28.73 -3.28
CA THR A 127 -8.24 -30.04 -3.19
C THR A 127 -8.40 -30.54 -1.77
N THR A 128 -7.47 -30.18 -0.90
CA THR A 128 -7.48 -30.55 0.53
C THR A 128 -7.90 -29.40 1.44
N ASN A 129 -7.97 -28.18 0.90
CA ASN A 129 -8.22 -26.95 1.65
C ASN A 129 -7.24 -26.76 2.80
N THR A 130 -5.94 -26.99 2.55
CA THR A 130 -4.88 -26.87 3.54
C THR A 130 -3.67 -26.16 2.98
N TRP A 131 -2.85 -25.60 3.89
CA TRP A 131 -1.53 -25.09 3.56
C TRP A 131 -0.52 -26.24 3.47
N GLN A 132 0.23 -26.29 2.37
CA GLN A 132 1.30 -27.24 2.14
C GLN A 132 2.64 -26.51 2.12
N ILE A 133 3.68 -27.15 2.66
CA ILE A 133 5.04 -26.59 2.59
C ILE A 133 5.49 -26.59 1.14
N ARG A 134 5.97 -25.43 0.68
CA ARG A 134 6.52 -25.30 -0.67
C ARG A 134 7.84 -26.06 -0.75
N PRO A 135 8.00 -27.02 -1.68
CA PRO A 135 9.27 -27.69 -1.88
C PRO A 135 10.36 -26.69 -2.32
N PRO A 136 11.63 -26.94 -1.96
CA PRO A 136 12.74 -26.08 -2.40
C PRO A 136 12.76 -25.92 -3.92
N TYR A 137 13.04 -24.70 -4.41
CA TYR A 137 13.18 -24.48 -5.84
C TYR A 137 14.42 -25.20 -6.37
N PRO A 138 14.33 -25.95 -7.50
CA PRO A 138 15.48 -26.60 -8.09
C PRO A 138 16.59 -25.62 -8.46
N SER A 139 17.85 -26.03 -8.28
CA SER A 139 19.03 -25.19 -8.50
C SER A 139 19.82 -25.54 -9.76
N ASP A 140 19.20 -26.22 -10.73
CA ASP A 140 19.85 -26.68 -11.98
C ASP A 140 19.85 -25.65 -13.12
N GLY A 141 19.40 -24.41 -12.83
CA GLY A 141 19.41 -23.28 -13.77
C GLY A 141 18.28 -23.28 -14.81
N LYS A 142 17.30 -24.18 -14.67
CA LYS A 142 16.09 -24.17 -15.53
C LYS A 142 14.96 -23.37 -14.89
N ASP A 143 14.02 -22.94 -15.70
CA ASP A 143 12.79 -22.33 -15.24
C ASP A 143 11.75 -23.38 -14.84
N TYR A 144 11.13 -23.18 -13.68
CA TYR A 144 10.16 -24.11 -13.12
C TYR A 144 8.86 -23.40 -12.75
N LYS A 145 7.76 -24.12 -12.89
CA LYS A 145 6.44 -23.75 -12.36
C LYS A 145 6.03 -24.79 -11.31
N LEU A 146 5.51 -24.34 -10.18
CA LEU A 146 4.97 -25.25 -9.17
C LEU A 146 3.64 -25.84 -9.69
N ASP A 147 3.58 -27.13 -9.81
CA ASP A 147 2.32 -27.86 -9.96
C ASP A 147 1.67 -28.01 -8.58
N ILE A 148 0.59 -27.25 -8.39
CA ILE A 148 -0.12 -27.21 -7.11
C ILE A 148 -0.81 -28.55 -6.80
N ALA A 149 -1.20 -29.31 -7.82
CA ALA A 149 -1.88 -30.60 -7.61
C ALA A 149 -0.95 -31.65 -7.02
N THR A 150 0.29 -31.69 -7.48
CA THR A 150 1.30 -32.69 -7.09
C THR A 150 2.32 -32.16 -6.10
N ALA A 151 2.30 -30.85 -5.80
CA ALA A 151 3.30 -30.14 -4.99
C ALA A 151 4.75 -30.33 -5.53
N THR A 152 4.92 -30.41 -6.85
CA THR A 152 6.22 -30.62 -7.50
C THR A 152 6.55 -29.49 -8.48
N TRP A 153 7.85 -29.27 -8.69
CA TRP A 153 8.32 -28.31 -9.70
C TRP A 153 8.35 -28.98 -11.08
N VAL A 154 7.68 -28.38 -12.04
CA VAL A 154 7.65 -28.83 -13.45
C VAL A 154 8.40 -27.82 -14.31
N VAL A 155 9.31 -28.31 -15.17
CA VAL A 155 10.10 -27.46 -16.07
C VAL A 155 9.17 -26.70 -17.02
N VAL A 156 9.39 -25.40 -17.12
CA VAL A 156 8.73 -24.56 -18.13
C VAL A 156 9.49 -24.69 -19.44
N THR A 157 8.91 -25.41 -20.39
CA THR A 157 9.48 -25.48 -21.75
C THR A 157 9.15 -24.17 -22.46
N PRO A 158 10.13 -23.41 -22.98
CA PRO A 158 9.84 -22.23 -23.79
C PRO A 158 8.99 -22.65 -24.99
N THR A 159 7.89 -21.97 -25.26
CA THR A 159 7.14 -22.15 -26.49
C THR A 159 8.02 -21.71 -27.64
N PRO A 160 8.35 -22.59 -28.64
CA PRO A 160 9.12 -22.17 -29.79
C PRO A 160 8.32 -21.11 -30.57
N GLY A 161 8.82 -19.91 -30.67
CA GLY A 161 8.37 -18.86 -31.57
C GLY A 161 7.09 -18.12 -31.16
N ALA A 162 7.27 -17.04 -30.41
CA ALA A 162 6.40 -15.88 -30.49
C ALA A 162 7.21 -14.73 -31.10
#